data_0c35d7332108b5727c591590fd81f917
#
_entry.id   0c35d7332108b5727c591590fd81f917
#
_cell.length_a   1.000
_cell.length_b   1.000
_cell.length_c   1.000
_cell.angle_alpha   90.00
_cell.angle_beta   90.00
_cell.angle_gamma   90.00
#
_symmetry.space_group_name_H-M   'P 1'
#
loop_
_entity.id
_entity.type
_entity.pdbx_description
1 polymer ?
#
loop_
_entity_poly.entity_id
_entity_poly.type
_entity_poly.pdbx_seq_one_letter_code
_entity_poly.pdbx_strand_id
1 'polypeptide(L)'
;MQENTPLLQLQNVGYLTGDTKILNNISFLLRAGEFKLITGPSGCGKSTLLKIVASLISPGEGTILFEGEDITTLKPEVYRQHVSYCAQTPALFGDTVYDNLIFPWQIRNQQPDPAIFLDFLERFALPDTILQKNIAELSGGEKQRISLIRNLQFLPKVLLLDEITSALDENNKRNVNEMIHHYVREKNIAVLWVTHDKDEINHADKVITLQPHAGEMQEARYELA
;
A
#
# COMPACT_ATOMS: atom_id res chain seq x y z
N MET A 1 -12.85 -6.76 -27.55
CA MET A 1 -12.49 -7.30 -26.22
C MET A 1 -11.15 -6.65 -25.87
N GLN A 2 -11.15 -5.66 -24.97
CA GLN A 2 -9.90 -5.17 -24.43
C GLN A 2 -9.31 -6.33 -23.62
N GLU A 3 -8.19 -6.88 -24.06
CA GLU A 3 -7.40 -7.78 -23.25
C GLU A 3 -7.12 -7.09 -21.92
N ASN A 4 -7.50 -7.74 -20.82
CA ASN A 4 -7.44 -7.20 -19.48
C ASN A 4 -5.97 -7.18 -19.02
N THR A 5 -5.20 -6.23 -19.58
CA THR A 5 -3.79 -6.03 -19.27
C THR A 5 -3.65 -5.80 -17.76
N PRO A 6 -2.81 -6.57 -17.05
CA PRO A 6 -2.62 -6.38 -15.63
C PRO A 6 -2.03 -4.99 -15.34
N LEU A 7 -2.46 -4.37 -14.24
CA LEU A 7 -1.84 -3.13 -13.76
C LEU A 7 -0.40 -3.36 -13.32
N LEU A 8 -0.17 -4.45 -12.57
CA LEU A 8 1.15 -4.89 -12.16
C LEU A 8 1.37 -6.34 -12.57
N GLN A 9 2.57 -6.63 -13.05
CA GLN A 9 3.04 -7.98 -13.29
C GLN A 9 4.44 -8.13 -12.70
N LEU A 10 4.59 -9.00 -11.73
CA LEU A 10 5.87 -9.40 -11.17
C LEU A 10 6.31 -10.69 -11.87
N GLN A 11 7.57 -10.73 -12.28
CA GLN A 11 8.16 -11.88 -12.99
C GLN A 11 9.49 -12.22 -12.32
N ASN A 12 9.52 -13.35 -11.61
CA ASN A 12 10.69 -13.93 -10.95
C ASN A 12 11.45 -12.92 -10.04
N VAL A 13 10.70 -12.06 -9.35
CA VAL A 13 11.29 -11.01 -8.50
C VAL A 13 12.01 -11.64 -7.32
N GLY A 14 13.29 -11.29 -7.18
CA GLY A 14 14.15 -11.67 -6.07
C GLY A 14 14.86 -10.49 -5.44
N TYR A 15 15.27 -10.67 -4.18
CA TYR A 15 16.01 -9.64 -3.45
C TYR A 15 16.95 -10.23 -2.42
N LEU A 16 18.18 -9.72 -2.40
CA LEU A 16 19.22 -10.11 -1.46
C LEU A 16 19.60 -8.92 -0.55
N THR A 17 19.90 -9.22 0.70
CA THR A 17 20.54 -8.28 1.63
C THR A 17 21.83 -8.92 2.12
N GLY A 18 22.97 -8.41 1.67
CA GLY A 18 24.24 -9.12 1.81
C GLY A 18 24.13 -10.50 1.13
N ASP A 19 24.47 -11.55 1.88
CA ASP A 19 24.37 -12.94 1.39
C ASP A 19 23.02 -13.60 1.70
N THR A 20 22.09 -12.88 2.31
CA THR A 20 20.78 -13.43 2.69
C THR A 20 19.75 -13.14 1.62
N LYS A 21 19.15 -14.19 1.04
CA LYS A 21 18.05 -14.07 0.10
C LYS A 21 16.75 -13.83 0.86
N ILE A 22 16.18 -12.64 0.69
CA ILE A 22 14.93 -12.21 1.36
C ILE A 22 13.71 -12.60 0.52
N LEU A 23 13.79 -12.40 -0.80
CA LEU A 23 12.74 -12.78 -1.75
C LEU A 23 13.34 -13.66 -2.84
N ASN A 24 12.59 -14.67 -3.26
CA ASN A 24 13.02 -15.60 -4.31
C ASN A 24 11.85 -15.92 -5.24
N ASN A 25 12.04 -15.65 -6.54
CA ASN A 25 11.14 -16.06 -7.60
C ASN A 25 9.66 -15.69 -7.41
N ILE A 26 9.41 -14.45 -6.93
CA ILE A 26 8.04 -13.97 -6.71
C ILE A 26 7.44 -13.56 -8.06
N SER A 27 6.33 -14.23 -8.42
CA SER A 27 5.63 -13.97 -9.68
C SER A 27 4.13 -13.94 -9.43
N PHE A 28 3.47 -12.85 -9.80
CA PHE A 28 2.00 -12.73 -9.80
C PHE A 28 1.54 -11.55 -10.65
N LEU A 29 0.24 -11.52 -10.91
CA LEU A 29 -0.45 -10.43 -11.60
C LEU A 29 -1.38 -9.71 -10.64
N LEU A 30 -1.55 -8.39 -10.83
CA LEU A 30 -2.56 -7.58 -10.15
C LEU A 30 -3.31 -6.75 -11.19
N ARG A 31 -4.63 -6.88 -11.22
CA ARG A 31 -5.50 -6.16 -12.16
C ARG A 31 -6.23 -5.01 -11.47
N ALA A 32 -6.75 -4.09 -12.27
CA ALA A 32 -7.64 -3.05 -11.78
C ALA A 32 -8.86 -3.69 -11.07
N GLY A 33 -9.25 -3.12 -9.92
CA GLY A 33 -10.34 -3.64 -9.11
C GLY A 33 -10.02 -4.95 -8.36
N GLU A 34 -8.77 -5.43 -8.37
CA GLU A 34 -8.37 -6.59 -7.59
C GLU A 34 -7.89 -6.19 -6.20
N PHE A 35 -8.33 -6.97 -5.21
CA PHE A 35 -7.84 -6.91 -3.84
C PHE A 35 -7.09 -8.21 -3.52
N LYS A 36 -5.79 -8.10 -3.19
CA LYS A 36 -4.97 -9.24 -2.80
C LYS A 36 -4.32 -9.01 -1.45
N LEU A 37 -4.40 -9.99 -0.58
CA LEU A 37 -3.64 -10.02 0.66
C LEU A 37 -2.30 -10.71 0.46
N ILE A 38 -1.28 -10.20 1.17
CA ILE A 38 0.02 -10.84 1.31
C ILE A 38 0.18 -11.23 2.76
N THR A 39 0.39 -12.52 3.01
CA THR A 39 0.60 -13.08 4.34
C THR A 39 1.90 -13.88 4.39
N GLY A 40 2.29 -14.30 5.58
CA GLY A 40 3.49 -15.09 5.81
C GLY A 40 4.14 -14.73 7.14
N PRO A 41 5.11 -15.53 7.62
CA PRO A 41 5.80 -15.31 8.89
C PRO A 41 6.48 -13.94 8.97
N SER A 42 6.76 -13.49 10.20
CA SER A 42 7.57 -12.27 10.38
C SER A 42 8.95 -12.45 9.75
N GLY A 43 9.45 -11.44 9.07
CA GLY A 43 10.77 -11.46 8.42
C GLY A 43 10.82 -12.16 7.06
N CYS A 44 9.72 -12.72 6.53
CA CYS A 44 9.73 -13.39 5.21
C CYS A 44 9.77 -12.43 4.00
N GLY A 45 9.91 -11.12 4.20
CA GLY A 45 10.11 -10.16 3.11
C GLY A 45 8.85 -9.44 2.61
N LYS A 46 7.70 -9.52 3.29
CA LYS A 46 6.44 -8.86 2.87
C LYS A 46 6.60 -7.36 2.62
N SER A 47 7.10 -6.63 3.63
CA SER A 47 7.36 -5.19 3.50
C SER A 47 8.43 -4.87 2.46
N THR A 48 9.42 -5.75 2.31
CA THR A 48 10.45 -5.65 1.26
C THR A 48 9.82 -5.74 -0.12
N LEU A 49 8.93 -6.71 -0.32
CA LEU A 49 8.18 -6.85 -1.58
C LEU A 49 7.37 -5.59 -1.91
N LEU A 50 6.60 -5.06 -0.95
CA LEU A 50 5.85 -3.82 -1.17
C LEU A 50 6.76 -2.63 -1.50
N LYS A 51 7.91 -2.50 -0.84
CA LYS A 51 8.89 -1.43 -1.13
C LYS A 51 9.50 -1.56 -2.52
N ILE A 52 9.74 -2.79 -3.00
CA ILE A 52 10.21 -3.04 -4.36
C ILE A 52 9.11 -2.66 -5.37
N VAL A 53 7.87 -3.09 -5.14
CA VAL A 53 6.73 -2.71 -5.97
C VAL A 53 6.50 -1.20 -5.97
N ALA A 54 6.74 -0.51 -4.85
CA ALA A 54 6.67 0.95 -4.76
C ALA A 54 7.86 1.68 -5.42
N SER A 55 8.82 0.95 -5.99
CA SER A 55 10.08 1.51 -6.51
C SER A 55 10.87 2.32 -5.46
N LEU A 56 10.76 1.94 -4.17
CA LEU A 56 11.54 2.52 -3.08
C LEU A 56 12.91 1.85 -2.94
N ILE A 57 12.99 0.57 -3.33
CA ILE A 57 14.22 -0.21 -3.47
C ILE A 57 14.16 -0.96 -4.80
N SER A 58 15.30 -1.17 -5.42
CA SER A 58 15.38 -1.92 -6.69
C SER A 58 15.30 -3.42 -6.44
N PRO A 59 14.64 -4.20 -7.30
CA PRO A 59 14.74 -5.66 -7.24
C PRO A 59 16.19 -6.11 -7.51
N GLY A 60 16.61 -7.21 -6.91
CA GLY A 60 17.91 -7.82 -7.19
C GLY A 60 17.86 -8.72 -8.43
N GLU A 61 16.72 -9.35 -8.67
CA GLU A 61 16.44 -10.24 -9.78
C GLU A 61 15.00 -10.04 -10.27
N GLY A 62 14.71 -10.45 -11.50
CA GLY A 62 13.38 -10.39 -12.09
C GLY A 62 12.97 -9.02 -12.59
N THR A 63 11.72 -8.91 -12.99
CA THR A 63 11.16 -7.71 -13.63
C THR A 63 9.79 -7.39 -13.05
N ILE A 64 9.48 -6.10 -12.89
CA ILE A 64 8.15 -5.63 -12.54
C ILE A 64 7.66 -4.73 -13.67
N LEU A 65 6.52 -5.10 -14.24
CA LEU A 65 5.85 -4.29 -15.25
C LEU A 65 4.65 -3.57 -14.64
N PHE A 66 4.51 -2.29 -14.94
CA PHE A 66 3.34 -1.49 -14.67
C PHE A 66 2.68 -1.08 -15.98
N GLU A 67 1.43 -1.50 -16.20
CA GLU A 67 0.72 -1.30 -17.46
C GLU A 67 1.52 -1.78 -18.69
N GLY A 68 2.35 -2.81 -18.51
CA GLY A 68 3.20 -3.41 -19.56
C GLY A 68 4.58 -2.79 -19.71
N GLU A 69 4.90 -1.71 -18.99
CA GLU A 69 6.22 -1.04 -19.02
C GLU A 69 7.05 -1.43 -17.79
N ASP A 70 8.34 -1.69 -17.97
CA ASP A 70 9.26 -1.97 -16.87
C ASP A 70 9.38 -0.76 -15.96
N ILE A 71 9.11 -0.93 -14.65
CA ILE A 71 9.13 0.17 -13.67
C ILE A 71 10.51 0.82 -13.53
N THR A 72 11.58 0.12 -13.89
CA THR A 72 12.96 0.66 -13.86
C THR A 72 13.22 1.69 -14.95
N THR A 73 12.40 1.71 -16.00
CA THR A 73 12.46 2.68 -17.11
C THR A 73 11.61 3.92 -16.84
N LEU A 74 10.70 3.84 -15.88
CA LEU A 74 9.79 4.93 -15.53
C LEU A 74 10.48 5.93 -14.57
N LYS A 75 10.12 7.20 -14.68
CA LYS A 75 10.53 8.20 -13.68
C LYS A 75 9.85 7.89 -12.34
N PRO A 76 10.60 7.68 -11.25
CA PRO A 76 10.03 7.27 -9.97
C PRO A 76 8.95 8.21 -9.43
N GLU A 77 9.11 9.53 -9.65
CA GLU A 77 8.13 10.54 -9.23
C GLU A 77 6.81 10.46 -10.00
N VAL A 78 6.82 9.98 -11.25
CA VAL A 78 5.62 9.75 -12.06
C VAL A 78 4.98 8.42 -11.64
N TYR A 79 5.76 7.36 -11.56
CA TYR A 79 5.30 6.02 -11.15
C TYR A 79 4.60 6.06 -9.79
N ARG A 80 5.20 6.73 -8.78
CA ARG A 80 4.66 6.83 -7.42
C ARG A 80 3.40 7.70 -7.29
N GLN A 81 3.00 8.42 -8.33
CA GLN A 81 1.68 9.06 -8.38
C GLN A 81 0.57 8.03 -8.69
N HIS A 82 0.93 6.92 -9.33
CA HIS A 82 0.01 5.83 -9.67
C HIS A 82 0.08 4.65 -8.71
N VAL A 83 1.22 4.45 -8.04
CA VAL A 83 1.45 3.36 -7.10
C VAL A 83 1.83 3.97 -5.74
N SER A 84 0.89 3.99 -4.81
CA SER A 84 1.04 4.61 -3.50
C SER A 84 1.34 3.56 -2.43
N TYR A 85 2.28 3.86 -1.53
CA TYR A 85 2.69 2.97 -0.43
C TYR A 85 2.39 3.59 0.92
N CYS A 86 1.62 2.86 1.74
CA CYS A 86 1.33 3.19 3.12
C CYS A 86 2.15 2.26 4.03
N ALA A 87 3.13 2.81 4.70
CA ALA A 87 4.03 2.06 5.58
C ALA A 87 3.37 1.67 6.89
N GLN A 88 3.82 0.57 7.49
CA GLN A 88 3.41 0.09 8.82
C GLN A 88 3.61 1.17 9.89
N THR A 89 4.77 1.82 9.89
CA THR A 89 5.03 3.00 10.74
C THR A 89 4.83 4.24 9.90
N PRO A 90 3.77 5.04 10.15
CA PRO A 90 3.49 6.22 9.36
C PRO A 90 4.56 7.28 9.56
N ALA A 91 5.20 7.70 8.47
CA ALA A 91 6.10 8.85 8.46
C ALA A 91 5.29 10.11 8.16
N LEU A 92 5.13 10.97 9.17
CA LEU A 92 4.58 12.30 9.02
C LEU A 92 5.74 13.31 8.99
N PHE A 93 5.53 14.44 8.35
CA PHE A 93 6.52 15.51 8.19
C PHE A 93 5.88 16.88 8.42
N GLY A 94 6.73 17.93 8.50
CA GLY A 94 6.27 19.24 8.94
C GLY A 94 5.95 19.26 10.43
N ASP A 95 5.18 20.24 10.85
CA ASP A 95 4.84 20.46 12.25
C ASP A 95 3.40 20.03 12.58
N THR A 96 2.49 20.15 11.62
CA THR A 96 1.06 19.96 11.83
C THR A 96 0.45 18.87 10.95
N VAL A 97 -0.76 18.45 11.30
CA VAL A 97 -1.58 17.59 10.44
C VAL A 97 -1.85 18.27 9.10
N TYR A 98 -2.12 19.56 9.11
CA TYR A 98 -2.37 20.34 7.90
C TYR A 98 -1.20 20.24 6.91
N ASP A 99 0.06 20.32 7.37
CA ASP A 99 1.25 20.20 6.52
C ASP A 99 1.26 18.86 5.77
N ASN A 100 0.79 17.81 6.41
CA ASN A 100 0.70 16.48 5.80
C ASN A 100 -0.41 16.39 4.75
N LEU A 101 -1.55 17.03 4.98
CA LEU A 101 -2.69 16.97 4.08
C LEU A 101 -2.52 17.86 2.85
N ILE A 102 -1.80 18.98 2.94
CA ILE A 102 -1.52 19.84 1.77
C ILE A 102 -0.38 19.31 0.89
N PHE A 103 0.49 18.46 1.43
CA PHE A 103 1.68 17.98 0.70
C PHE A 103 1.37 17.32 -0.65
N PRO A 104 0.37 16.43 -0.79
CA PRO A 104 0.01 15.86 -2.08
C PRO A 104 -0.40 16.89 -3.13
N TRP A 105 -0.95 18.02 -2.71
CA TRP A 105 -1.33 19.14 -3.56
C TRP A 105 -0.11 19.95 -4.00
N GLN A 106 0.79 20.24 -3.05
CA GLN A 106 2.02 20.98 -3.30
C GLN A 106 2.90 20.30 -4.35
N ILE A 107 3.14 18.98 -4.23
CA ILE A 107 3.96 18.22 -5.19
C ILE A 107 3.33 18.13 -6.59
N ARG A 108 2.02 18.41 -6.71
CA ARG A 108 1.28 18.47 -7.97
C ARG A 108 1.07 19.89 -8.48
N ASN A 109 1.62 20.90 -7.79
CA ASN A 109 1.40 22.32 -8.09
C ASN A 109 -0.10 22.68 -8.17
N GLN A 110 -0.92 22.07 -7.31
CA GLN A 110 -2.36 22.34 -7.21
C GLN A 110 -2.68 23.10 -5.93
N GLN A 111 -3.75 23.87 -5.95
CA GLN A 111 -4.25 24.54 -4.76
C GLN A 111 -5.02 23.51 -3.90
N PRO A 112 -4.73 23.44 -2.58
CA PRO A 112 -5.45 22.54 -1.69
C PRO A 112 -6.92 22.97 -1.56
N ASP A 113 -7.80 21.95 -1.51
CA ASP A 113 -9.22 22.16 -1.23
C ASP A 113 -9.54 21.72 0.20
N PRO A 114 -9.81 22.67 1.12
CA PRO A 114 -10.15 22.35 2.51
C PRO A 114 -11.38 21.45 2.67
N ALA A 115 -12.35 21.50 1.74
CA ALA A 115 -13.53 20.66 1.80
C ALA A 115 -13.19 19.18 1.66
N ILE A 116 -12.17 18.87 0.84
CA ILE A 116 -11.67 17.49 0.68
C ILE A 116 -11.03 17.00 1.98
N PHE A 117 -10.30 17.86 2.69
CA PHE A 117 -9.70 17.48 3.98
C PHE A 117 -10.78 17.14 5.01
N LEU A 118 -11.81 17.99 5.12
CA LEU A 118 -12.89 17.78 6.06
C LEU A 118 -13.69 16.51 5.76
N ASP A 119 -14.00 16.22 4.50
CA ASP A 119 -14.67 14.99 4.09
C ASP A 119 -13.85 13.75 4.48
N PHE A 120 -12.53 13.77 4.25
CA PHE A 120 -11.66 12.68 4.66
C PHE A 120 -11.56 12.55 6.19
N LEU A 121 -11.42 13.65 6.91
CA LEU A 121 -11.35 13.61 8.38
C LEU A 121 -12.62 12.99 8.97
N GLU A 122 -13.80 13.38 8.48
CA GLU A 122 -15.08 12.80 8.88
C GLU A 122 -15.12 11.29 8.63
N ARG A 123 -14.79 10.85 7.41
CA ARG A 123 -14.75 9.43 7.03
C ARG A 123 -13.80 8.59 7.87
N PHE A 124 -12.69 9.19 8.30
CA PHE A 124 -11.70 8.55 9.17
C PHE A 124 -11.97 8.75 10.66
N ALA A 125 -13.14 9.27 11.05
CA ALA A 125 -13.53 9.55 12.43
C ALA A 125 -12.47 10.40 13.17
N LEU A 126 -12.01 11.47 12.52
CA LEU A 126 -11.10 12.46 13.06
C LEU A 126 -11.81 13.82 13.11
N PRO A 127 -11.69 14.59 14.23
CA PRO A 127 -12.28 15.91 14.31
C PRO A 127 -11.54 16.91 13.41
N ASP A 128 -12.25 17.89 12.86
CA ASP A 128 -11.67 18.95 12.02
C ASP A 128 -10.61 19.79 12.77
N THR A 129 -10.77 19.92 14.09
CA THR A 129 -9.80 20.60 14.98
C THR A 129 -8.40 19.95 14.96
N ILE A 130 -8.28 18.69 14.49
CA ILE A 130 -7.00 17.99 14.40
C ILE A 130 -6.03 18.64 13.40
N LEU A 131 -6.54 19.41 12.42
CA LEU A 131 -5.72 20.05 11.38
C LEU A 131 -4.55 20.86 11.92
N GLN A 132 -4.77 21.58 13.04
CA GLN A 132 -3.75 22.43 13.66
C GLN A 132 -2.92 21.70 14.72
N LYS A 133 -3.24 20.43 15.00
CA LYS A 133 -2.53 19.65 16.02
C LYS A 133 -1.11 19.33 15.55
N ASN A 134 -0.15 19.46 16.50
CA ASN A 134 1.23 19.07 16.22
C ASN A 134 1.32 17.56 16.03
N ILE A 135 2.07 17.12 15.00
CA ILE A 135 2.23 15.69 14.68
C ILE A 135 2.88 14.87 15.81
N ALA A 136 3.67 15.52 16.68
CA ALA A 136 4.26 14.87 17.84
C ALA A 136 3.22 14.47 18.91
N GLU A 137 2.09 15.18 18.97
CA GLU A 137 1.00 14.97 19.93
C GLU A 137 -0.02 13.93 19.48
N LEU A 138 0.10 13.44 18.24
CA LEU A 138 -0.80 12.44 17.68
C LEU A 138 -0.54 11.06 18.28
N SER A 139 -1.62 10.34 18.58
CA SER A 139 -1.57 8.90 18.87
C SER A 139 -1.11 8.11 17.63
N GLY A 140 -0.69 6.86 17.83
CA GLY A 140 -0.30 5.97 16.72
C GLY A 140 -1.43 5.77 15.70
N GLY A 141 -2.67 5.58 16.17
CA GLY A 141 -3.85 5.43 15.32
C GLY A 141 -4.22 6.72 14.56
N GLU A 142 -4.07 7.90 15.18
CA GLU A 142 -4.25 9.19 14.49
C GLU A 142 -3.20 9.36 13.39
N LYS A 143 -1.92 9.09 13.67
CA LYS A 143 -0.82 9.13 12.68
C LYS A 143 -1.10 8.22 11.49
N GLN A 144 -1.58 7.00 11.75
CA GLN A 144 -1.91 6.03 10.72
C GLN A 144 -3.02 6.54 9.81
N ARG A 145 -4.12 7.05 10.39
CA ARG A 145 -5.25 7.60 9.64
C ARG A 145 -4.86 8.82 8.82
N ILE A 146 -4.09 9.76 9.38
CA ILE A 146 -3.58 10.93 8.63
C ILE A 146 -2.68 10.48 7.47
N SER A 147 -1.81 9.49 7.67
CA SER A 147 -0.99 8.94 6.59
C SER A 147 -1.85 8.33 5.47
N LEU A 148 -2.92 7.61 5.82
CA LEU A 148 -3.86 7.06 4.83
C LEU A 148 -4.59 8.16 4.07
N ILE A 149 -5.14 9.15 4.76
CA ILE A 149 -5.80 10.31 4.13
C ILE A 149 -4.85 10.96 3.11
N ARG A 150 -3.61 11.22 3.52
CA ARG A 150 -2.60 11.81 2.64
C ARG A 150 -2.42 11.02 1.33
N ASN A 151 -2.44 9.69 1.39
CA ASN A 151 -2.26 8.83 0.23
C ASN A 151 -3.53 8.67 -0.63
N LEU A 152 -4.71 8.93 -0.07
CA LEU A 152 -5.99 8.71 -0.72
C LEU A 152 -6.61 9.97 -1.36
N GLN A 153 -6.11 11.16 -1.04
CA GLN A 153 -6.61 12.43 -1.61
C GLN A 153 -6.50 12.46 -3.15
N PHE A 154 -5.46 11.86 -3.69
CA PHE A 154 -5.29 11.62 -5.12
C PHE A 154 -5.24 10.11 -5.31
N LEU A 155 -6.37 9.50 -5.64
CA LEU A 155 -6.50 8.05 -5.72
C LEU A 155 -5.47 7.45 -6.68
N PRO A 156 -4.60 6.56 -6.20
CA PRO A 156 -3.66 5.84 -7.06
C PRO A 156 -4.38 4.76 -7.87
N LYS A 157 -3.73 4.24 -8.90
CA LYS A 157 -4.18 3.01 -9.58
C LYS A 157 -3.92 1.76 -8.73
N VAL A 158 -2.81 1.77 -7.98
CA VAL A 158 -2.41 0.69 -7.08
C VAL A 158 -2.11 1.25 -5.70
N LEU A 159 -2.72 0.67 -4.68
CA LEU A 159 -2.52 1.00 -3.27
C LEU A 159 -1.82 -0.17 -2.57
N LEU A 160 -0.67 0.11 -2.00
CA LEU A 160 0.17 -0.84 -1.27
C LEU A 160 0.05 -0.53 0.22
N LEU A 161 -0.47 -1.47 1.00
CA LEU A 161 -0.77 -1.31 2.41
C LEU A 161 0.08 -2.28 3.26
N ASP A 162 0.92 -1.76 4.12
CA ASP A 162 1.83 -2.53 4.95
C ASP A 162 1.38 -2.48 6.42
N GLU A 163 0.63 -3.48 6.85
CA GLU A 163 0.12 -3.65 8.23
C GLU A 163 -0.54 -2.41 8.83
N ILE A 164 -1.28 -1.66 8.03
CA ILE A 164 -1.79 -0.32 8.35
C ILE A 164 -2.85 -0.30 9.46
N THR A 165 -3.44 -1.44 9.79
CA THR A 165 -4.49 -1.58 10.81
C THR A 165 -3.94 -1.96 12.19
N SER A 166 -2.65 -2.32 12.29
CA SER A 166 -2.04 -2.84 13.52
C SER A 166 -2.09 -1.90 14.73
N ALA A 167 -2.15 -0.58 14.50
CA ALA A 167 -2.24 0.45 15.54
C ALA A 167 -3.67 0.98 15.76
N LEU A 168 -4.68 0.39 15.12
CA LEU A 168 -6.07 0.82 15.19
C LEU A 168 -6.88 -0.07 16.14
N ASP A 169 -7.88 0.52 16.79
CA ASP A 169 -8.93 -0.22 17.47
C ASP A 169 -9.90 -0.87 16.47
N GLU A 170 -10.73 -1.81 16.91
CA GLU A 170 -11.60 -2.62 16.06
C GLU A 170 -12.60 -1.78 15.23
N ASN A 171 -13.10 -0.66 15.77
CA ASN A 171 -14.03 0.20 15.02
C ASN A 171 -13.30 0.93 13.88
N ASN A 172 -12.12 1.48 14.17
CA ASN A 172 -11.30 2.15 13.16
C ASN A 172 -10.76 1.16 12.11
N LYS A 173 -10.41 -0.07 12.49
CA LYS A 173 -10.04 -1.13 11.54
C LYS A 173 -11.19 -1.40 10.58
N ARG A 174 -12.42 -1.59 11.09
CA ARG A 174 -13.59 -1.84 10.26
C ARG A 174 -13.84 -0.70 9.28
N ASN A 175 -13.80 0.55 9.76
CA ASN A 175 -13.99 1.72 8.89
C ASN A 175 -12.96 1.79 7.76
N VAL A 176 -11.68 1.53 8.07
CA VAL A 176 -10.60 1.51 7.07
C VAL A 176 -10.83 0.38 6.07
N ASN A 177 -11.16 -0.84 6.54
CA ASN A 177 -11.45 -1.99 5.68
C ASN A 177 -12.60 -1.68 4.71
N GLU A 178 -13.74 -1.22 5.22
CA GLU A 178 -14.91 -0.88 4.40
C GLU A 178 -14.60 0.17 3.34
N MET A 179 -13.82 1.18 3.71
CA MET A 179 -13.43 2.24 2.79
C MET A 179 -12.48 1.73 1.69
N ILE A 180 -11.49 0.92 2.02
CA ILE A 180 -10.57 0.33 1.03
C ILE A 180 -11.37 -0.56 0.05
N HIS A 181 -12.24 -1.42 0.56
CA HIS A 181 -13.11 -2.24 -0.28
C HIS A 181 -14.07 -1.40 -1.14
N HIS A 182 -14.58 -0.28 -0.63
CA HIS A 182 -15.38 0.66 -1.43
C HIS A 182 -14.55 1.22 -2.60
N TYR A 183 -13.30 1.67 -2.36
CA TYR A 183 -12.45 2.18 -3.44
C TYR A 183 -12.10 1.11 -4.48
N VAL A 184 -11.87 -0.14 -4.06
CA VAL A 184 -11.65 -1.25 -4.99
C VAL A 184 -12.86 -1.42 -5.92
N ARG A 185 -14.08 -1.47 -5.36
CA ARG A 185 -15.31 -1.72 -6.13
C ARG A 185 -15.75 -0.53 -6.98
N GLU A 186 -15.75 0.67 -6.38
CA GLU A 186 -16.36 1.85 -7.03
C GLU A 186 -15.37 2.69 -7.83
N LYS A 187 -14.11 2.65 -7.48
CA LYS A 187 -13.04 3.42 -8.13
C LYS A 187 -12.08 2.55 -8.92
N ASN A 188 -12.28 1.24 -8.90
CA ASN A 188 -11.50 0.26 -9.66
C ASN A 188 -9.99 0.31 -9.35
N ILE A 189 -9.61 0.75 -8.14
CA ILE A 189 -8.21 0.70 -7.70
C ILE A 189 -7.81 -0.76 -7.41
N ALA A 190 -6.55 -1.07 -7.62
CA ALA A 190 -5.98 -2.35 -7.21
C ALA A 190 -5.32 -2.22 -5.84
N VAL A 191 -5.39 -3.25 -5.01
CA VAL A 191 -4.83 -3.24 -3.66
C VAL A 191 -3.95 -4.48 -3.44
N LEU A 192 -2.73 -4.23 -2.92
CA LEU A 192 -1.91 -5.25 -2.26
C LEU A 192 -1.81 -4.88 -0.78
N TRP A 193 -2.29 -5.74 0.09
CA TRP A 193 -2.34 -5.50 1.52
C TRP A 193 -1.57 -6.58 2.28
N VAL A 194 -0.55 -6.18 3.02
CA VAL A 194 0.14 -7.04 3.99
C VAL A 194 -0.59 -6.95 5.32
N THR A 195 -1.06 -8.08 5.82
CA THR A 195 -1.72 -8.17 7.13
C THR A 195 -1.38 -9.48 7.85
N HIS A 196 -1.49 -9.44 9.17
CA HIS A 196 -1.49 -10.61 10.06
C HIS A 196 -2.84 -10.80 10.77
N ASP A 197 -3.80 -9.92 10.48
CA ASP A 197 -5.14 -9.99 11.06
C ASP A 197 -5.90 -11.17 10.44
N LYS A 198 -6.37 -12.08 11.31
CA LYS A 198 -7.03 -13.33 10.88
C LYS A 198 -8.38 -13.06 10.22
N ASP A 199 -9.08 -12.02 10.67
CA ASP A 199 -10.39 -11.68 10.12
C ASP A 199 -10.23 -11.08 8.72
N GLU A 200 -9.21 -10.25 8.51
CA GLU A 200 -8.87 -9.73 7.19
C GLU A 200 -8.48 -10.87 6.23
N ILE A 201 -7.68 -11.84 6.70
CA ILE A 201 -7.26 -12.99 5.89
C ILE A 201 -8.44 -13.90 5.53
N ASN A 202 -9.33 -14.18 6.48
CA ASN A 202 -10.46 -15.08 6.28
C ASN A 202 -11.52 -14.52 5.30
N HIS A 203 -11.56 -13.20 5.10
CA HIS A 203 -12.51 -12.55 4.19
C HIS A 203 -11.88 -12.14 2.85
N ALA A 204 -10.66 -12.58 2.59
CA ALA A 204 -9.95 -12.23 1.36
C ALA A 204 -10.28 -13.19 0.21
N ASP A 205 -10.57 -12.64 -0.96
CA ASP A 205 -10.81 -13.42 -2.17
C ASP A 205 -9.52 -14.05 -2.73
N LYS A 206 -8.38 -13.42 -2.50
CA LYS A 206 -7.08 -13.84 -3.03
C LYS A 206 -5.97 -13.56 -2.03
N VAL A 207 -5.25 -14.60 -1.63
CA VAL A 207 -4.13 -14.53 -0.70
C VAL A 207 -2.84 -15.00 -1.37
N ILE A 208 -1.77 -14.23 -1.20
CA ILE A 208 -0.40 -14.59 -1.58
C ILE A 208 0.35 -14.92 -0.31
N THR A 209 0.77 -16.16 -0.13
CA THR A 209 1.54 -16.57 1.04
C THR A 209 3.04 -16.56 0.73
N LEU A 210 3.79 -15.70 1.40
CA LEU A 210 5.26 -15.72 1.35
C LEU A 210 5.79 -16.68 2.41
N GLN A 211 6.76 -17.51 2.02
CA GLN A 211 7.42 -18.44 2.93
C GLN A 211 8.83 -17.95 3.29
N PRO A 212 9.32 -18.23 4.50
CA PRO A 212 10.71 -17.94 4.84
C PRO A 212 11.64 -18.75 3.96
N HIS A 213 12.77 -18.18 3.59
CA HIS A 213 13.76 -18.88 2.79
C HIS A 213 14.52 -19.88 3.66
N ALA A 214 14.22 -21.17 3.48
CA ALA A 214 15.07 -22.26 3.93
C ALA A 214 15.72 -22.88 2.68
N GLY A 215 16.82 -22.26 2.21
CA GLY A 215 17.78 -22.89 1.30
C GLY A 215 17.31 -23.30 -0.12
N GLU A 216 16.04 -23.52 -0.41
CA GLU A 216 15.55 -23.97 -1.71
C GLU A 216 14.18 -23.38 -2.07
N MET A 217 14.06 -22.94 -3.33
CA MET A 217 12.90 -22.43 -4.08
C MET A 217 11.62 -22.04 -3.31
N GLN A 218 11.33 -20.74 -3.25
CA GLN A 218 10.00 -20.20 -2.93
C GLN A 218 9.15 -20.15 -4.21
N GLU A 219 8.12 -20.98 -4.27
CA GLU A 219 6.99 -20.75 -5.17
C GLU A 219 5.92 -19.93 -4.45
N ALA A 220 5.45 -18.85 -5.06
CA ALA A 220 4.23 -18.19 -4.60
C ALA A 220 3.05 -19.13 -4.90
N ARG A 221 2.54 -19.82 -3.89
CA ARG A 221 1.35 -20.65 -4.05
C ARG A 221 0.11 -19.77 -3.97
N TYR A 222 -0.69 -19.79 -5.03
CA TYR A 222 -2.05 -19.26 -5.02
C TYR A 222 -2.97 -20.33 -4.47
N GLU A 223 -3.49 -20.14 -3.27
CA GLU A 223 -4.65 -20.90 -2.81
C GLU A 223 -5.90 -20.10 -3.21
N LEU A 224 -6.66 -20.68 -4.11
CA LEU A 224 -8.04 -20.25 -4.38
C LEU A 224 -8.88 -20.78 -3.21
N ALA A 225 -9.43 -19.87 -2.40
CA ALA A 225 -10.48 -20.21 -1.44
C ALA A 225 -11.82 -20.32 -2.17
#